data_0dc100cbefd9fbdab3244135ac1f333d
#
_entry.id   0dc100cbefd9fbdab3244135ac1f333d
#
_cell.length_a   1.000
_cell.length_b   1.000
_cell.length_c   1.000
_cell.angle_alpha   90.00
_cell.angle_beta   90.00
_cell.angle_gamma   90.00
#
_symmetry.space_group_name_H-M   'P 1'
#
loop_
_entity.id
_entity.type
_entity.pdbx_description
1 polymer ?
#
loop_
_entity_poly.entity_id
_entity_poly.type
_entity_poly.pdbx_seq_one_letter_code
_entity_poly.pdbx_strand_id
1 'polypeptide(L)'
;MSAQNTQTGGDKSRRWYSMLKLACLSAGFFLTIASYTVVRELKDSVFMAIIGKEYVPWAKIVSLFILIPAILLYTRLVDVLRRSHLLYFYTIIYGLMGFGFAYFLGHSSIGLPNTDTGPYRLFGWLFYFFIDAFDPFVVCVYWAFANSISSPKEAKNTYGIMIAFSKLGGVASGIMAMLFLSRVIKIPWLVYGDVVNHQFLLVAASFIILSVPLVIQFMMRVVPGYLLHGYEAVYRAEKRRARDVSS
;
A
#
# COMPACT_ATOMS: atom_id res chain seq x y z
N MET A 1 -30.49 29.65 -27.33
CA MET A 1 -30.57 29.13 -25.93
C MET A 1 -30.12 27.67 -25.74
N SER A 2 -30.07 26.83 -26.77
CA SER A 2 -29.68 25.40 -26.60
C SER A 2 -28.15 25.11 -26.52
N ALA A 3 -27.29 25.93 -27.09
CA ALA A 3 -25.84 25.75 -27.09
C ALA A 3 -25.15 26.02 -25.73
N GLN A 4 -25.72 26.93 -24.92
CA GLN A 4 -25.18 27.21 -23.57
C GLN A 4 -25.47 26.08 -22.57
N ASN A 5 -26.56 25.34 -22.70
CA ASN A 5 -26.93 24.25 -21.80
C ASN A 5 -26.06 22.99 -22.03
N THR A 6 -25.58 22.75 -23.23
CA THR A 6 -24.69 21.63 -23.55
C THR A 6 -23.26 21.86 -23.04
N GLN A 7 -22.76 23.10 -23.05
CA GLN A 7 -21.44 23.42 -22.50
C GLN A 7 -21.39 23.33 -20.96
N THR A 8 -22.45 23.77 -20.26
CA THR A 8 -22.51 23.69 -18.79
C THR A 8 -22.63 22.23 -18.26
N GLY A 9 -23.34 21.37 -19.01
CA GLY A 9 -23.42 19.92 -18.68
C GLY A 9 -22.09 19.19 -18.82
N GLY A 10 -21.33 19.49 -19.88
CA GLY A 10 -20.02 18.90 -20.13
C GLY A 10 -18.96 19.33 -19.09
N ASP A 11 -18.99 20.59 -18.65
CA ASP A 11 -18.05 21.11 -17.65
C ASP A 11 -18.32 20.54 -16.24
N LYS A 12 -19.58 20.39 -15.85
CA LYS A 12 -19.98 19.74 -14.59
C LYS A 12 -19.56 18.28 -14.54
N SER A 13 -19.78 17.55 -15.63
CA SER A 13 -19.38 16.13 -15.73
C SER A 13 -17.85 15.97 -15.65
N ARG A 14 -17.10 16.83 -16.33
CA ARG A 14 -15.63 16.84 -16.29
C ARG A 14 -15.09 17.12 -14.89
N ARG A 15 -15.64 18.09 -14.18
CA ARG A 15 -15.26 18.40 -12.79
C ARG A 15 -15.55 17.23 -11.85
N TRP A 16 -16.69 16.59 -11.99
CA TRP A 16 -17.07 15.45 -11.18
C TRP A 16 -16.07 14.28 -11.34
N TYR A 17 -15.73 13.91 -12.57
CA TYR A 17 -14.73 12.85 -12.82
C TYR A 17 -13.33 13.22 -12.33
N SER A 18 -12.95 14.48 -12.41
CA SER A 18 -11.67 14.94 -11.86
C SER A 18 -11.63 14.84 -10.33
N MET A 19 -12.73 15.23 -9.66
CA MET A 19 -12.86 15.05 -8.20
C MET A 19 -12.86 13.57 -7.81
N LEU A 20 -13.57 12.73 -8.55
CA LEU A 20 -13.62 11.29 -8.31
C LEU A 20 -12.22 10.66 -8.45
N LYS A 21 -11.47 11.03 -9.47
CA LYS A 21 -10.07 10.62 -9.66
C LYS A 21 -9.22 11.01 -8.46
N LEU A 22 -9.30 12.27 -8.02
CA LEU A 22 -8.59 12.75 -6.84
C LEU A 22 -8.99 12.00 -5.57
N ALA A 23 -10.30 11.80 -5.35
CA ALA A 23 -10.80 11.08 -4.19
C ALA A 23 -10.31 9.62 -4.16
N CYS A 24 -10.35 8.92 -5.29
CA CYS A 24 -9.85 7.54 -5.37
C CYS A 24 -8.32 7.46 -5.17
N LEU A 25 -7.55 8.39 -5.75
CA LEU A 25 -6.12 8.46 -5.52
C LEU A 25 -5.80 8.78 -4.06
N SER A 26 -6.52 9.72 -3.45
CA SER A 26 -6.33 10.05 -2.03
C SER A 26 -6.70 8.88 -1.12
N ALA A 27 -7.82 8.19 -1.40
CA ALA A 27 -8.26 7.02 -0.64
C ALA A 27 -7.28 5.85 -0.78
N GLY A 28 -6.81 5.54 -2.00
CA GLY A 28 -5.82 4.49 -2.21
C GLY A 28 -4.49 4.79 -1.50
N PHE A 29 -4.05 6.05 -1.52
CA PHE A 29 -2.82 6.43 -0.82
C PHE A 29 -3.00 6.43 0.71
N PHE A 30 -4.17 6.86 1.20
CA PHE A 30 -4.56 6.73 2.61
C PHE A 30 -4.45 5.26 3.09
N LEU A 31 -5.06 4.33 2.35
CA LEU A 31 -5.02 2.89 2.65
C LEU A 31 -3.59 2.33 2.61
N THR A 32 -2.79 2.75 1.63
CA THR A 32 -1.40 2.34 1.50
C THR A 32 -0.57 2.77 2.72
N ILE A 33 -0.67 4.05 3.11
CA ILE A 33 0.07 4.58 4.26
C ILE A 33 -0.48 4.05 5.59
N ALA A 34 -1.80 3.83 5.68
CA ALA A 34 -2.41 3.21 6.86
C ALA A 34 -1.87 1.78 7.08
N SER A 35 -1.86 0.94 6.03
CA SER A 35 -1.27 -0.41 6.11
C SER A 35 0.22 -0.35 6.45
N TYR A 36 0.99 0.50 5.76
CA TYR A 36 2.42 0.68 5.99
C TYR A 36 2.72 1.05 7.45
N THR A 37 1.97 1.98 8.03
CA THR A 37 2.20 2.42 9.42
C THR A 37 2.00 1.27 10.41
N VAL A 38 0.94 0.47 10.24
CA VAL A 38 0.70 -0.69 11.11
C VAL A 38 1.84 -1.71 11.01
N VAL A 39 2.22 -2.11 9.81
CA VAL A 39 3.26 -3.14 9.64
C VAL A 39 4.64 -2.65 10.10
N ARG A 40 4.93 -1.36 9.97
CA ARG A 40 6.18 -0.75 10.45
C ARG A 40 6.29 -0.84 11.97
N GLU A 41 5.22 -0.53 12.71
CA GLU A 41 5.20 -0.66 14.17
C GLU A 41 5.36 -2.13 14.60
N LEU A 42 4.73 -3.06 13.87
CA LEU A 42 4.88 -4.50 14.11
C LEU A 42 6.30 -5.00 13.84
N LYS A 43 7.00 -4.45 12.84
CA LYS A 43 8.34 -4.88 12.44
C LYS A 43 9.31 -4.89 13.62
N ASP A 44 9.44 -3.76 14.28
CA ASP A 44 10.40 -3.60 15.36
C ASP A 44 9.96 -4.39 16.61
N SER A 45 8.66 -4.41 16.93
CA SER A 45 8.12 -5.18 18.05
C SER A 45 8.37 -6.68 17.89
N VAL A 46 8.02 -7.25 16.75
CA VAL A 46 8.20 -8.68 16.45
C VAL A 46 9.67 -9.05 16.38
N PHE A 47 10.51 -8.22 15.74
CA PHE A 47 11.95 -8.48 15.63
C PHE A 47 12.60 -8.52 17.00
N MET A 48 12.33 -7.55 17.87
CA MET A 48 12.87 -7.53 19.22
C MET A 48 12.40 -8.70 20.07
N ALA A 49 11.15 -9.15 19.89
CA ALA A 49 10.62 -10.30 20.63
C ALA A 49 11.19 -11.66 20.17
N ILE A 50 11.59 -11.78 18.91
CA ILE A 50 12.07 -13.06 18.34
C ILE A 50 13.59 -13.13 18.32
N ILE A 51 14.27 -12.06 17.92
CA ILE A 51 15.72 -12.03 17.72
C ILE A 51 16.43 -11.43 18.92
N GLY A 52 15.90 -10.31 19.45
CA GLY A 52 16.51 -9.53 20.52
C GLY A 52 16.79 -8.10 20.08
N LYS A 53 16.70 -7.17 21.04
CA LYS A 53 16.87 -5.73 20.80
C LYS A 53 18.30 -5.35 20.37
N GLU A 54 19.29 -6.11 20.80
CA GLU A 54 20.73 -5.91 20.50
C GLU A 54 21.06 -6.11 19.02
N TYR A 55 20.23 -6.86 18.28
CA TYR A 55 20.41 -7.12 16.84
C TYR A 55 19.72 -6.09 15.93
N VAL A 56 18.93 -5.16 16.47
CA VAL A 56 18.23 -4.13 15.66
C VAL A 56 19.19 -3.27 14.83
N PRO A 57 20.36 -2.80 15.35
CA PRO A 57 21.31 -2.07 14.52
C PRO A 57 21.86 -2.91 13.35
N TRP A 58 22.12 -4.20 13.60
CA TRP A 58 22.56 -5.13 12.57
C TRP A 58 21.49 -5.38 11.52
N ALA A 59 20.22 -5.50 11.92
CA ALA A 59 19.10 -5.65 11.00
C ALA A 59 19.00 -4.46 10.02
N LYS A 60 19.20 -3.24 10.52
CA LYS A 60 19.19 -2.03 9.67
C LYS A 60 20.35 -2.02 8.65
N ILE A 61 21.55 -2.45 9.07
CA ILE A 61 22.70 -2.54 8.17
C ILE A 61 22.47 -3.61 7.10
N VAL A 62 22.05 -4.80 7.50
CA VAL A 62 21.78 -5.91 6.57
C VAL A 62 20.65 -5.57 5.62
N SER A 63 19.62 -4.88 6.10
CA SER A 63 18.51 -4.41 5.26
C SER A 63 18.98 -3.56 4.09
N LEU A 64 19.94 -2.65 4.28
CA LEU A 64 20.50 -1.84 3.19
C LEU A 64 21.10 -2.72 2.08
N PHE A 65 21.85 -3.77 2.45
CA PHE A 65 22.45 -4.68 1.48
C PHE A 65 21.42 -5.54 0.75
N ILE A 66 20.30 -5.90 1.40
CA ILE A 66 19.20 -6.64 0.78
C ILE A 66 18.36 -5.75 -0.12
N LEU A 67 18.12 -4.50 0.29
CA LEU A 67 17.29 -3.57 -0.48
C LEU A 67 17.95 -3.10 -1.77
N ILE A 68 19.28 -2.98 -1.83
CA ILE A 68 19.97 -2.55 -3.05
C ILE A 68 19.66 -3.48 -4.24
N PRO A 69 19.91 -4.79 -4.20
CA PRO A 69 19.57 -5.69 -5.30
C PRO A 69 18.06 -5.77 -5.56
N ALA A 70 17.25 -5.65 -4.51
CA ALA A 70 15.80 -5.65 -4.64
C ALA A 70 15.29 -4.41 -5.40
N ILE A 71 15.87 -3.22 -5.15
CA ILE A 71 15.56 -1.99 -5.89
C ILE A 71 16.04 -2.08 -7.35
N LEU A 72 17.19 -2.69 -7.60
CA LEU A 72 17.67 -2.93 -8.97
C LEU A 72 16.73 -3.87 -9.75
N LEU A 73 16.21 -4.90 -9.11
CA LEU A 73 15.19 -5.76 -9.69
C LEU A 73 13.89 -4.98 -9.97
N TYR A 74 13.47 -4.14 -9.02
CA TYR A 74 12.31 -3.28 -9.16
C TYR A 74 12.43 -2.35 -10.38
N THR A 75 13.58 -1.71 -10.60
CA THR A 75 13.77 -0.82 -11.76
C THR A 75 13.57 -1.56 -13.07
N ARG A 76 14.06 -2.81 -13.18
CA ARG A 76 13.82 -3.67 -14.35
C ARG A 76 12.33 -3.98 -14.55
N LEU A 77 11.61 -4.28 -13.48
CA LEU A 77 10.16 -4.56 -13.55
C LEU A 77 9.35 -3.31 -13.95
N VAL A 78 9.76 -2.13 -13.49
CA VAL A 78 9.13 -0.85 -13.85
C VAL A 78 9.27 -0.53 -15.34
N ASP A 79 10.35 -0.95 -15.98
CA ASP A 79 10.58 -0.73 -17.41
C ASP A 79 9.74 -1.67 -18.30
N VAL A 80 9.45 -2.88 -17.80
CA VAL A 80 8.72 -3.91 -18.56
C VAL A 80 7.20 -3.89 -18.29
N LEU A 81 6.81 -3.63 -17.05
CA LEU A 81 5.40 -3.71 -16.62
C LEU A 81 4.71 -2.35 -16.60
N ARG A 82 3.41 -2.34 -16.90
CA ARG A 82 2.57 -1.15 -16.72
C ARG A 82 2.50 -0.77 -15.24
N ARG A 83 2.53 0.52 -14.94
CA ARG A 83 2.51 1.05 -13.56
C ARG A 83 1.30 0.56 -12.75
N SER A 84 0.13 0.46 -13.37
CA SER A 84 -1.08 -0.08 -12.73
C SER A 84 -0.95 -1.57 -12.39
N HIS A 85 -0.39 -2.39 -13.31
CA HIS A 85 -0.18 -3.82 -13.04
C HIS A 85 0.88 -4.05 -11.98
N LEU A 86 1.93 -3.22 -11.98
CA LEU A 86 2.97 -3.27 -10.96
C LEU A 86 2.41 -2.95 -9.56
N LEU A 87 1.53 -1.94 -9.47
CA LEU A 87 0.84 -1.62 -8.22
C LEU A 87 -0.02 -2.79 -7.72
N TYR A 88 -0.81 -3.40 -8.61
CA TYR A 88 -1.62 -4.58 -8.26
C TYR A 88 -0.75 -5.75 -7.81
N PHE A 89 0.32 -6.03 -8.54
CA PHE A 89 1.25 -7.12 -8.23
C PHE A 89 1.83 -6.98 -6.83
N TYR A 90 2.42 -5.82 -6.50
CA TYR A 90 3.03 -5.62 -5.19
C TYR A 90 2.00 -5.58 -4.06
N THR A 91 0.88 -4.89 -4.23
CA THR A 91 -0.14 -4.83 -3.17
C THR A 91 -0.77 -6.20 -2.89
N ILE A 92 -0.98 -7.02 -3.93
CA ILE A 92 -1.50 -8.39 -3.75
C ILE A 92 -0.45 -9.28 -3.07
N ILE A 93 0.80 -9.25 -3.51
CA ILE A 93 1.87 -10.05 -2.88
C ILE A 93 2.02 -9.67 -1.40
N TYR A 94 2.12 -8.38 -1.09
CA TYR A 94 2.26 -7.93 0.30
C TYR A 94 1.06 -8.31 1.16
N GLY A 95 -0.16 -8.20 0.62
CA GLY A 95 -1.36 -8.63 1.32
C GLY A 95 -1.41 -10.13 1.59
N LEU A 96 -1.12 -10.96 0.59
CA LEU A 96 -1.11 -12.42 0.73
C LEU A 96 0.01 -12.91 1.65
N MET A 97 1.23 -12.37 1.49
CA MET A 97 2.34 -12.70 2.38
C MET A 97 2.09 -12.25 3.81
N GLY A 98 1.40 -11.11 4.00
CA GLY A 98 0.98 -10.64 5.32
C GLY A 98 0.12 -11.67 6.07
N PHE A 99 -0.83 -12.33 5.39
CA PHE A 99 -1.59 -13.44 5.99
C PHE A 99 -0.70 -14.64 6.32
N GLY A 100 0.24 -15.00 5.44
CA GLY A 100 1.22 -16.05 5.71
C GLY A 100 2.05 -15.74 6.95
N PHE A 101 2.58 -14.52 7.06
CA PHE A 101 3.33 -14.09 8.24
C PHE A 101 2.45 -14.05 9.50
N ALA A 102 1.19 -13.63 9.40
CA ALA A 102 0.26 -13.65 10.53
C ALA A 102 0.02 -15.07 11.06
N TYR A 103 -0.11 -16.06 10.16
CA TYR A 103 -0.22 -17.46 10.54
C TYR A 103 1.03 -17.96 11.28
N PHE A 104 2.23 -17.73 10.69
CA PHE A 104 3.49 -18.18 11.30
C PHE A 104 3.84 -17.41 12.59
N LEU A 105 3.36 -16.19 12.76
CA LEU A 105 3.56 -15.40 13.97
C LEU A 105 2.93 -16.07 15.21
N GLY A 106 1.83 -16.79 15.02
CA GLY A 106 1.18 -17.59 16.08
C GLY A 106 1.75 -18.98 16.27
N HIS A 107 2.72 -19.42 15.45
CA HIS A 107 3.27 -20.79 15.54
C HIS A 107 4.13 -20.97 16.79
N SER A 108 3.93 -22.07 17.52
CA SER A 108 4.53 -22.35 18.84
C SER A 108 6.06 -22.38 18.87
N SER A 109 6.71 -22.79 17.78
CA SER A 109 8.19 -22.93 17.76
C SER A 109 8.90 -21.78 17.04
N ILE A 110 8.31 -21.21 15.99
CA ILE A 110 8.98 -20.17 15.16
C ILE A 110 8.44 -18.76 15.40
N GLY A 111 7.21 -18.63 15.89
CA GLY A 111 6.53 -17.38 16.13
C GLY A 111 6.79 -16.76 17.50
N LEU A 112 5.91 -15.84 17.90
CA LEU A 112 5.96 -15.13 19.18
C LEU A 112 5.70 -16.00 20.44
N PRO A 113 4.93 -17.13 20.37
CA PRO A 113 4.78 -17.98 21.56
C PRO A 113 6.08 -18.58 22.06
N ASN A 114 7.08 -18.76 21.18
CA ASN A 114 8.43 -19.15 21.61
C ASN A 114 9.17 -17.91 22.16
N THR A 115 9.40 -17.90 23.47
CA THR A 115 10.07 -16.81 24.19
C THR A 115 11.60 -16.86 24.13
N ASP A 116 12.20 -17.93 23.59
CA ASP A 116 13.64 -18.02 23.40
C ASP A 116 14.07 -17.01 22.33
N THR A 117 14.85 -16.02 22.70
CA THR A 117 15.40 -15.04 21.76
C THR A 117 16.75 -15.50 21.22
N GLY A 118 17.01 -15.24 19.93
CA GLY A 118 18.32 -15.55 19.37
C GLY A 118 18.47 -15.22 17.88
N PRO A 119 19.72 -14.95 17.44
CA PRO A 119 19.98 -14.47 16.07
C PRO A 119 19.74 -15.55 15.00
N TYR A 120 19.62 -16.81 15.37
CA TYR A 120 19.42 -17.92 14.44
C TYR A 120 17.95 -18.17 14.08
N ARG A 121 17.02 -17.42 14.64
CA ARG A 121 15.58 -17.53 14.32
C ARG A 121 15.27 -16.81 13.01
N LEU A 122 15.42 -17.51 11.90
CA LEU A 122 15.30 -16.99 10.54
C LEU A 122 13.96 -16.23 10.29
N PHE A 123 12.87 -16.67 10.93
CA PHE A 123 11.56 -16.03 10.77
C PHE A 123 11.56 -14.54 11.14
N GLY A 124 12.25 -14.15 12.22
CA GLY A 124 12.35 -12.74 12.63
C GLY A 124 13.06 -11.87 11.58
N TRP A 125 14.13 -12.38 10.98
CA TRP A 125 14.86 -11.71 9.91
C TRP A 125 14.03 -11.59 8.64
N LEU A 126 13.36 -12.66 8.19
CA LEU A 126 12.48 -12.65 7.02
C LEU A 126 11.33 -11.67 7.19
N PHE A 127 10.70 -11.65 8.36
CA PHE A 127 9.63 -10.71 8.69
C PHE A 127 10.13 -9.26 8.64
N TYR A 128 11.29 -8.99 9.24
CA TYR A 128 11.88 -7.65 9.25
C TYR A 128 12.14 -7.13 7.83
N PHE A 129 12.85 -7.91 7.00
CA PHE A 129 13.21 -7.48 5.65
C PHE A 129 12.00 -7.40 4.72
N PHE A 130 11.03 -8.28 4.88
CA PHE A 130 9.78 -8.21 4.13
C PHE A 130 9.04 -6.88 4.38
N ILE A 131 8.93 -6.45 5.63
CA ILE A 131 8.28 -5.19 5.97
C ILE A 131 9.15 -4.00 5.58
N ASP A 132 10.45 -4.07 5.75
CA ASP A 132 11.36 -2.98 5.39
C ASP A 132 11.34 -2.68 3.89
N ALA A 133 11.11 -3.70 3.07
CA ALA A 133 10.93 -3.58 1.63
C ALA A 133 9.56 -3.01 1.21
N PHE A 134 8.61 -2.83 2.13
CA PHE A 134 7.27 -2.31 1.79
C PHE A 134 7.33 -0.90 1.21
N ASP A 135 8.12 -0.01 1.80
CA ASP A 135 8.20 1.38 1.36
C ASP A 135 8.67 1.50 -0.11
N PRO A 136 9.83 0.96 -0.52
CA PRO A 136 10.27 1.05 -1.90
C PRO A 136 9.36 0.31 -2.89
N PHE A 137 8.73 -0.80 -2.50
CA PHE A 137 7.94 -1.61 -3.43
C PHE A 137 6.44 -1.29 -3.48
N VAL A 138 5.87 -0.69 -2.47
CA VAL A 138 4.45 -0.35 -2.45
C VAL A 138 4.23 1.15 -2.53
N VAL A 139 4.87 1.91 -1.64
CA VAL A 139 4.68 3.37 -1.57
C VAL A 139 5.26 4.06 -2.81
N CYS A 140 6.50 3.71 -3.20
CA CYS A 140 7.11 4.28 -4.41
C CYS A 140 6.37 3.87 -5.69
N VAL A 141 5.88 2.62 -5.78
CA VAL A 141 5.05 2.18 -6.91
C VAL A 141 3.75 2.94 -6.97
N TYR A 142 3.12 3.23 -5.82
CA TYR A 142 1.92 4.05 -5.77
C TYR A 142 2.16 5.44 -6.36
N TRP A 143 3.26 6.10 -6.00
CA TRP A 143 3.67 7.37 -6.58
C TRP A 143 3.97 7.27 -8.08
N ALA A 144 4.66 6.22 -8.51
CA ALA A 144 4.93 5.99 -9.92
C ALA A 144 3.62 5.82 -10.72
N PHE A 145 2.63 5.13 -10.15
CA PHE A 145 1.30 5.02 -10.74
C PHE A 145 0.59 6.38 -10.78
N ALA A 146 0.50 7.12 -9.67
CA ALA A 146 -0.15 8.42 -9.61
C ALA A 146 0.45 9.41 -10.63
N ASN A 147 1.79 9.42 -10.75
CA ASN A 147 2.50 10.24 -11.74
C ASN A 147 2.19 9.81 -13.18
N SER A 148 1.99 8.53 -13.44
CA SER A 148 1.72 8.03 -14.80
C SER A 148 0.34 8.39 -15.35
N ILE A 149 -0.59 8.80 -14.49
CA ILE A 149 -1.96 9.14 -14.87
C ILE A 149 -2.33 10.61 -14.66
N SER A 150 -1.44 11.41 -14.08
CA SER A 150 -1.67 12.82 -13.76
C SER A 150 -0.78 13.73 -14.59
N SER A 151 -1.32 14.85 -15.10
CA SER A 151 -0.52 15.88 -15.74
C SER A 151 0.29 16.68 -14.71
N PRO A 152 1.41 17.33 -15.07
CA PRO A 152 2.18 18.17 -14.17
C PRO A 152 1.35 19.29 -13.53
N LYS A 153 0.42 19.87 -14.28
CA LYS A 153 -0.49 20.91 -13.78
C LYS A 153 -1.49 20.35 -12.75
N GLU A 154 -2.02 19.16 -13.01
CA GLU A 154 -2.94 18.47 -12.10
C GLU A 154 -2.19 18.02 -10.84
N ALA A 155 -1.01 17.42 -10.96
CA ALA A 155 -0.17 16.98 -9.87
C ALA A 155 0.12 18.10 -8.85
N LYS A 156 0.47 19.29 -9.33
CA LYS A 156 0.72 20.48 -8.49
C LYS A 156 -0.46 20.83 -7.58
N ASN A 157 -1.69 20.63 -8.05
CA ASN A 157 -2.89 20.98 -7.30
C ASN A 157 -3.44 19.85 -6.43
N THR A 158 -3.14 18.59 -6.75
CA THR A 158 -3.78 17.41 -6.14
C THR A 158 -2.89 16.66 -5.16
N TYR A 159 -1.56 16.64 -5.38
CA TYR A 159 -0.66 15.84 -4.54
C TYR A 159 -0.59 16.33 -3.10
N GLY A 160 -0.71 17.64 -2.86
CA GLY A 160 -0.81 18.17 -1.50
C GLY A 160 -2.01 17.59 -0.74
N ILE A 161 -3.15 17.46 -1.41
CA ILE A 161 -4.38 16.87 -0.83
C ILE A 161 -4.16 15.37 -0.57
N MET A 162 -3.61 14.63 -1.54
CA MET A 162 -3.30 13.20 -1.38
C MET A 162 -2.38 12.96 -0.17
N ILE A 163 -1.32 13.77 -0.02
CA ILE A 163 -0.39 13.67 1.11
C ILE A 163 -1.10 13.99 2.42
N ALA A 164 -1.92 15.04 2.49
CA ALA A 164 -2.67 15.39 3.69
C ALA A 164 -3.58 14.23 4.14
N PHE A 165 -4.34 13.64 3.21
CA PHE A 165 -5.20 12.49 3.50
C PHE A 165 -4.39 11.25 3.93
N SER A 166 -3.26 10.99 3.30
CA SER A 166 -2.39 9.86 3.68
C SER A 166 -1.82 10.02 5.10
N LYS A 167 -1.49 11.24 5.52
CA LYS A 167 -1.04 11.52 6.89
C LYS A 167 -2.13 11.23 7.92
N LEU A 168 -3.40 11.54 7.59
CA LEU A 168 -4.53 11.15 8.45
C LEU A 168 -4.63 9.62 8.57
N GLY A 169 -4.42 8.89 7.48
CA GLY A 169 -4.35 7.42 7.49
C GLY A 169 -3.24 6.89 8.39
N GLY A 170 -2.04 7.46 8.28
CA GLY A 170 -0.91 7.12 9.14
C GLY A 170 -1.17 7.39 10.62
N VAL A 171 -1.73 8.56 10.95
CA VAL A 171 -2.07 8.92 12.34
C VAL A 171 -3.13 7.98 12.90
N ALA A 172 -4.23 7.76 12.18
CA ALA A 172 -5.32 6.89 12.65
C ALA A 172 -4.85 5.45 12.86
N SER A 173 -4.10 4.89 11.92
CA SER A 173 -3.58 3.52 12.02
C SER A 173 -2.46 3.40 13.06
N GLY A 174 -1.62 4.42 13.23
CA GLY A 174 -0.61 4.47 14.28
C GLY A 174 -1.21 4.50 15.68
N ILE A 175 -2.27 5.30 15.89
CA ILE A 175 -3.02 5.30 17.15
C ILE A 175 -3.64 3.92 17.39
N MET A 176 -4.26 3.33 16.38
CA MET A 176 -4.83 1.98 16.48
C MET A 176 -3.75 0.96 16.85
N ALA A 177 -2.61 0.94 16.16
CA ALA A 177 -1.51 0.04 16.47
C ALA A 177 -0.99 0.26 17.91
N MET A 178 -0.79 1.50 18.31
CA MET A 178 -0.36 1.83 19.68
C MET A 178 -1.34 1.31 20.73
N LEU A 179 -2.65 1.51 20.53
CA LEU A 179 -3.66 1.07 21.47
C LEU A 179 -3.70 -0.46 21.62
N PHE A 180 -3.58 -1.20 20.54
CA PHE A 180 -3.53 -2.67 20.57
C PHE A 180 -2.22 -3.20 21.15
N LEU A 181 -1.07 -2.63 20.79
CA LEU A 181 0.23 -3.07 21.29
C LEU A 181 0.49 -2.67 22.75
N SER A 182 0.00 -1.51 23.18
CA SER A 182 0.13 -1.04 24.57
C SER A 182 -0.85 -1.68 25.55
N ARG A 183 -1.74 -2.57 25.08
CA ARG A 183 -2.78 -3.23 25.91
C ARG A 183 -3.72 -2.26 26.63
N VAL A 184 -3.82 -1.01 26.17
CA VAL A 184 -4.73 0.00 26.74
C VAL A 184 -6.19 -0.35 26.41
N ILE A 185 -6.44 -0.88 25.22
CA ILE A 185 -7.79 -1.36 24.85
C ILE A 185 -8.01 -2.75 25.44
N LYS A 186 -8.69 -2.80 26.57
CA LYS A 186 -9.24 -4.04 27.14
C LYS A 186 -10.65 -4.26 26.62
N ILE A 187 -10.79 -4.70 25.39
CA ILE A 187 -12.09 -5.13 24.87
C ILE A 187 -12.31 -6.55 25.38
N PRO A 188 -13.32 -6.85 26.24
CA PRO A 188 -13.44 -8.14 26.94
C PRO A 188 -13.45 -9.37 26.02
N TRP A 189 -13.89 -9.22 24.76
CA TRP A 189 -13.93 -10.30 23.75
C TRP A 189 -12.77 -10.22 22.75
N LEU A 190 -11.89 -9.21 22.82
CA LEU A 190 -10.70 -9.04 21.98
C LEU A 190 -9.40 -9.06 22.80
N VAL A 191 -9.48 -9.22 24.13
CA VAL A 191 -8.32 -9.37 25.04
C VAL A 191 -7.75 -10.76 24.91
N TYR A 192 -7.22 -11.04 23.75
CA TYR A 192 -6.34 -12.19 23.53
C TYR A 192 -4.90 -11.77 23.82
N GLY A 193 -4.04 -12.75 24.14
CA GLY A 193 -2.66 -12.48 24.48
C GLY A 193 -1.91 -11.68 23.40
N ASP A 194 -0.74 -11.21 23.75
CA ASP A 194 0.13 -10.34 22.94
C ASP A 194 0.30 -10.84 21.48
N VAL A 195 0.41 -12.15 21.30
CA VAL A 195 0.52 -12.82 20.00
C VAL A 195 -0.69 -12.52 19.11
N VAL A 196 -1.90 -12.64 19.65
CA VAL A 196 -3.14 -12.47 18.88
C VAL A 196 -3.33 -11.01 18.46
N ASN A 197 -2.92 -10.05 19.30
CA ASN A 197 -2.97 -8.64 18.95
C ASN A 197 -2.03 -8.34 17.75
N HIS A 198 -0.83 -8.91 17.74
CA HIS A 198 0.11 -8.78 16.61
C HIS A 198 -0.46 -9.43 15.34
N GLN A 199 -1.02 -10.64 15.46
CA GLN A 199 -1.68 -11.32 14.34
C GLN A 199 -2.86 -10.51 13.79
N PHE A 200 -3.73 -10.01 14.67
CA PHE A 200 -4.89 -9.19 14.28
C PHE A 200 -4.47 -7.93 13.51
N LEU A 201 -3.49 -7.20 14.03
CA LEU A 201 -2.98 -6.00 13.36
C LEU A 201 -2.39 -6.30 11.99
N LEU A 202 -1.65 -7.41 11.86
CA LEU A 202 -1.05 -7.82 10.59
C LEU A 202 -2.12 -8.27 9.59
N VAL A 203 -3.14 -9.00 10.04
CA VAL A 203 -4.30 -9.39 9.22
C VAL A 203 -5.09 -8.15 8.77
N ALA A 204 -5.34 -7.21 9.67
CA ALA A 204 -6.02 -5.95 9.35
C ALA A 204 -5.23 -5.15 8.30
N ALA A 205 -3.92 -4.99 8.48
CA ALA A 205 -3.05 -4.34 7.51
C ALA A 205 -3.06 -5.04 6.14
N SER A 206 -3.12 -6.38 6.13
CA SER A 206 -3.21 -7.19 4.90
C SER A 206 -4.53 -6.95 4.16
N PHE A 207 -5.65 -6.86 4.85
CA PHE A 207 -6.93 -6.49 4.24
C PHE A 207 -6.92 -5.06 3.71
N ILE A 208 -6.35 -4.13 4.46
CA ILE A 208 -6.25 -2.73 4.05
C ILE A 208 -5.45 -2.61 2.74
N ILE A 209 -4.28 -3.26 2.63
CA ILE A 209 -3.47 -3.16 1.41
C ILE A 209 -4.13 -3.87 0.22
N LEU A 210 -4.84 -4.98 0.43
CA LEU A 210 -5.59 -5.67 -0.61
C LEU A 210 -6.81 -4.88 -1.11
N SER A 211 -7.29 -3.91 -0.35
CA SER A 211 -8.35 -3.01 -0.81
C SER A 211 -7.86 -1.95 -1.81
N VAL A 212 -6.57 -1.65 -1.86
CA VAL A 212 -5.98 -0.65 -2.76
C VAL A 212 -6.22 -1.00 -4.24
N PRO A 213 -5.93 -2.23 -4.73
CA PRO A 213 -6.26 -2.64 -6.10
C PRO A 213 -7.73 -2.43 -6.46
N LEU A 214 -8.64 -2.67 -5.53
CA LEU A 214 -10.09 -2.53 -5.77
C LEU A 214 -10.47 -1.06 -5.99
N VAL A 215 -9.95 -0.15 -5.16
CA VAL A 215 -10.16 1.30 -5.29
C VAL A 215 -9.59 1.82 -6.62
N ILE A 216 -8.37 1.40 -6.96
CA ILE A 216 -7.72 1.82 -8.20
C ILE A 216 -8.43 1.22 -9.42
N GLN A 217 -8.85 -0.04 -9.36
CA GLN A 217 -9.61 -0.67 -10.44
C GLN A 217 -10.97 0.01 -10.66
N PHE A 218 -11.67 0.34 -9.58
CA PHE A 218 -12.90 1.14 -9.64
C PHE A 218 -12.66 2.48 -10.33
N MET A 219 -11.66 3.24 -9.89
CA MET A 219 -11.28 4.51 -10.51
C MET A 219 -10.99 4.33 -12.01
N MET A 220 -10.19 3.33 -12.35
CA MET A 220 -9.80 3.06 -13.75
C MET A 220 -10.98 2.63 -14.63
N ARG A 221 -12.07 2.09 -14.06
CA ARG A 221 -13.29 1.75 -14.80
C ARG A 221 -14.20 2.94 -15.02
N VAL A 222 -14.33 3.80 -14.00
CA VAL A 222 -15.32 4.90 -13.99
C VAL A 222 -14.76 6.17 -14.64
N VAL A 223 -13.47 6.49 -14.40
CA VAL A 223 -12.86 7.71 -14.94
C VAL A 223 -12.62 7.57 -16.44
N PRO A 224 -13.16 8.50 -17.28
CA PRO A 224 -12.94 8.48 -18.72
C PRO A 224 -11.47 8.66 -19.10
N GLY A 225 -11.03 7.99 -20.17
CA GLY A 225 -9.63 7.98 -20.61
C GLY A 225 -9.05 9.35 -20.96
N TYR A 226 -9.89 10.32 -21.36
CA TYR A 226 -9.43 11.69 -21.69
C TYR A 226 -8.99 12.50 -20.46
N LEU A 227 -9.35 12.06 -19.25
CA LEU A 227 -8.87 12.64 -17.97
C LEU A 227 -7.62 11.94 -17.42
N LEU A 228 -7.17 10.88 -18.07
CA LEU A 228 -5.91 10.23 -17.75
C LEU A 228 -4.79 10.82 -18.60
N HIS A 229 -3.57 10.84 -18.08
CA HIS A 229 -2.37 11.33 -18.76
C HIS A 229 -1.38 10.20 -19.02
N GLY A 230 -0.38 10.48 -19.88
CA GLY A 230 0.72 9.58 -20.13
C GLY A 230 0.31 8.27 -20.78
N TYR A 231 1.03 7.20 -20.45
CA TYR A 231 0.89 5.89 -21.07
C TYR A 231 -0.54 5.30 -20.98
N GLU A 232 -1.24 5.50 -19.86
CA GLU A 232 -2.60 4.98 -19.69
C GLU A 232 -3.62 5.64 -20.62
N ALA A 233 -3.46 6.93 -20.92
CA ALA A 233 -4.31 7.63 -21.87
C ALA A 233 -4.11 7.08 -23.30
N VAL A 234 -2.85 6.91 -23.71
CA VAL A 234 -2.49 6.37 -25.04
C VAL A 234 -3.03 4.96 -25.21
N TYR A 235 -2.75 4.09 -24.26
CA TYR A 235 -3.22 2.69 -24.30
C TYR A 235 -4.75 2.59 -24.40
N ARG A 236 -5.50 3.39 -23.67
CA ARG A 236 -6.96 3.38 -23.75
C ARG A 236 -7.47 3.91 -25.09
N ALA A 237 -6.79 4.91 -25.65
CA ALA A 237 -7.13 5.42 -26.98
C ALA A 237 -6.91 4.36 -28.06
N GLU A 238 -5.79 3.65 -28.02
CA GLU A 238 -5.47 2.55 -28.95
C GLU A 238 -6.47 1.38 -28.82
N LYS A 239 -6.80 1.00 -27.59
CA LYS A 239 -7.78 -0.08 -27.34
C LYS A 239 -9.19 0.27 -27.83
N ARG A 240 -9.59 1.54 -27.77
CA ARG A 240 -10.84 2.00 -28.38
C ARG A 240 -10.79 1.90 -29.91
N ARG A 241 -9.73 2.44 -30.54
CA ARG A 241 -9.55 2.34 -31.99
C ARG A 241 -9.59 0.88 -32.49
N ALA A 242 -8.91 -0.02 -31.77
CA ALA A 242 -8.92 -1.44 -32.13
C ALA A 242 -10.32 -2.08 -32.03
N ARG A 243 -11.16 -1.64 -31.10
CA ARG A 243 -12.57 -2.11 -31.00
C ARG A 243 -13.43 -1.55 -32.13
N ASP A 244 -13.28 -0.26 -32.43
CA ASP A 244 -14.05 0.42 -33.47
C ASP A 244 -13.71 -0.10 -34.89
N VAL A 245 -12.53 -0.72 -35.09
CA VAL A 245 -12.11 -1.38 -36.33
C VAL A 245 -12.60 -2.83 -36.39
N SER A 246 -12.91 -3.46 -35.25
CA SER A 246 -13.37 -4.86 -35.17
C SER A 246 -14.90 -5.01 -35.09
N SER A 247 -15.64 -3.90 -34.98
CA SER A 247 -17.10 -3.81 -35.05
C SER A 247 -17.58 -3.36 -36.41
#